data_ff27777cf2e58acaba78710bf8f97097
#
_entry.id   ff27777cf2e58acaba78710bf8f97097
#
_cell.length_a   1.000
_cell.length_b   1.000
_cell.length_c   1.000
_cell.angle_alpha   90.00
_cell.angle_beta   90.00
_cell.angle_gamma   90.00
#
_symmetry.space_group_name_H-M   'P 1'
#
loop_
_entity.id
_entity.type
_entity.pdbx_description
1 polymer ?
#
loop_
_entity_poly.entity_id
_entity_poly.type
_entity_poly.pdbx_seq_one_letter_code
_entity_poly.pdbx_strand_id
1 'polypeptide(L)'
;MMRSMYSGVAGLKTHQTKMDVIGNNIANVNTVAYKSQSVTFSELMYQTTQAASGANAASGTAGINARQIGLGVKTGAINTAIDSQGASQTTNNPFDIRITGDAFFVVSDGSNNFFTRDGSFYVDGLGNLAMTSNGYNVMGWGVDESTGDIKQDTVKALRIMSAENMTYEPEATTKATVTGILDKNDTSLTSTSGKIMNLMFYDKLGYAYTAKFNIKSTDNDGEYTVEIASILDSENNEIAGVDSLNSTSIMVNRTTPLSLQAGYVWSDQSKPELTLPDGTTKIDLSTLADGDAAWEDVAKAYGFSDVNQFLSLEFQIDMGGGVTTIGMKDYLKNSSVNYLDASGSTATENARKLVNPDASENLDVEGVEAQRIAISGAKMLYYSTATGKFNGIGATGVQNSSIVLALSTLDPNFEDISVDFSTTTMFNNSGVSTMTAASGDHEKLGAGRKLGNMSGITIQQDGRIYASYDNGMSRLLGQIAAATFANASGLMKEGDNLYSASQNSGEFDGIGVEVTTGGGYMTTGVLEMSNVDLSAEFTEMITTQRGFQANSRIITVSDTLLEELVNLKR
;
A
#
# COMPACT_ATOMS: atom_id res chain seq x y z
N MET A 1 -19.68 43.57 -66.43
CA MET A 1 -18.44 42.82 -66.59
C MET A 1 -17.44 43.06 -65.44
N MET A 2 -17.07 44.31 -65.12
CA MET A 2 -16.17 44.57 -63.97
C MET A 2 -16.63 43.92 -62.67
N ARG A 3 -17.97 43.92 -62.35
CA ARG A 3 -18.53 43.30 -61.12
C ARG A 3 -18.35 41.81 -61.10
N SER A 4 -18.53 41.12 -62.25
CA SER A 4 -18.36 39.66 -62.36
C SER A 4 -16.86 39.26 -62.19
N MET A 5 -15.92 40.08 -62.65
CA MET A 5 -14.48 39.88 -62.38
C MET A 5 -14.16 40.00 -60.90
N TYR A 6 -14.67 41.06 -60.20
CA TYR A 6 -14.45 41.21 -58.77
C TYR A 6 -15.06 40.09 -57.96
N SER A 7 -16.27 39.60 -58.35
CA SER A 7 -16.91 38.47 -57.71
C SER A 7 -16.10 37.17 -57.96
N GLY A 8 -15.57 36.97 -59.19
CA GLY A 8 -14.68 35.85 -59.49
C GLY A 8 -13.35 35.88 -58.70
N VAL A 9 -12.72 37.05 -58.56
CA VAL A 9 -11.50 37.21 -57.75
C VAL A 9 -11.78 36.91 -56.29
N ALA A 10 -12.87 37.44 -55.75
CA ALA A 10 -13.30 37.15 -54.37
C ALA A 10 -13.53 35.63 -54.16
N GLY A 11 -14.20 34.96 -55.11
CA GLY A 11 -14.40 33.51 -55.07
C GLY A 11 -13.08 32.74 -55.15
N LEU A 12 -12.13 33.13 -56.03
CA LEU A 12 -10.81 32.50 -56.12
C LEU A 12 -10.04 32.57 -54.79
N LYS A 13 -9.98 33.75 -54.19
CA LYS A 13 -9.28 33.94 -52.90
C LYS A 13 -9.90 33.11 -51.77
N THR A 14 -11.21 33.00 -51.72
CA THR A 14 -11.91 32.23 -50.71
C THR A 14 -11.71 30.71 -50.91
N HIS A 15 -11.78 30.22 -52.17
CA HIS A 15 -11.47 28.84 -52.47
C HIS A 15 -10.02 28.48 -52.23
N GLN A 16 -9.08 29.43 -52.46
CA GLN A 16 -7.67 29.22 -52.11
C GLN A 16 -7.48 29.02 -50.62
N THR A 17 -8.05 29.92 -49.82
CA THR A 17 -7.98 29.76 -48.34
C THR A 17 -8.57 28.42 -47.89
N LYS A 18 -9.71 27.99 -48.51
CA LYS A 18 -10.30 26.68 -48.19
C LYS A 18 -9.38 25.54 -48.57
N MET A 19 -8.70 25.61 -49.72
CA MET A 19 -7.75 24.61 -50.19
C MET A 19 -6.53 24.51 -49.25
N ASP A 20 -6.03 25.65 -48.74
CA ASP A 20 -4.92 25.69 -47.79
C ASP A 20 -5.30 24.99 -46.48
N VAL A 21 -6.53 25.17 -45.97
CA VAL A 21 -7.03 24.49 -44.77
C VAL A 21 -7.22 23.00 -44.99
N ILE A 22 -7.82 22.58 -46.13
CA ILE A 22 -7.96 21.17 -46.49
C ILE A 22 -6.59 20.48 -46.60
N GLY A 23 -5.61 21.14 -47.27
CA GLY A 23 -4.25 20.67 -47.36
C GLY A 23 -3.59 20.45 -46.03
N ASN A 24 -3.79 21.38 -45.09
CA ASN A 24 -3.29 21.29 -43.71
C ASN A 24 -3.97 20.13 -42.93
N ASN A 25 -5.28 19.94 -43.07
CA ASN A 25 -5.99 18.81 -42.46
C ASN A 25 -5.44 17.46 -42.95
N ILE A 26 -5.26 17.32 -44.26
CA ILE A 26 -4.73 16.08 -44.86
C ILE A 26 -3.29 15.82 -44.38
N ALA A 27 -2.45 16.85 -44.33
CA ALA A 27 -1.07 16.71 -43.88
C ALA A 27 -0.98 16.22 -42.44
N ASN A 28 -1.96 16.57 -41.59
CA ASN A 28 -1.98 16.27 -40.15
C ASN A 28 -2.91 15.10 -39.78
N VAL A 29 -3.31 14.24 -40.72
CA VAL A 29 -4.17 13.09 -40.44
C VAL A 29 -3.56 12.08 -39.48
N ASN A 30 -2.23 11.94 -39.47
CA ASN A 30 -1.49 11.06 -38.57
C ASN A 30 -0.91 11.78 -37.34
N THR A 31 -1.18 13.06 -37.18
CA THR A 31 -0.70 13.84 -36.03
C THR A 31 -1.60 13.54 -34.82
N VAL A 32 -1.00 13.12 -33.70
CA VAL A 32 -1.72 12.81 -32.44
C VAL A 32 -2.49 14.04 -31.99
N ALA A 33 -3.75 13.83 -31.60
CA ALA A 33 -4.66 14.87 -31.08
C ALA A 33 -4.89 16.09 -31.99
N TYR A 34 -4.55 16.00 -33.29
CA TYR A 34 -4.83 17.09 -34.23
C TYR A 34 -6.33 17.27 -34.40
N LYS A 35 -6.76 18.52 -34.43
CA LYS A 35 -8.16 18.91 -34.63
C LYS A 35 -8.34 19.57 -36.00
N SER A 36 -9.23 19.01 -36.81
CA SER A 36 -9.54 19.46 -38.16
C SER A 36 -10.12 20.88 -38.14
N GLN A 37 -9.83 21.62 -39.19
CA GLN A 37 -10.35 22.96 -39.39
C GLN A 37 -11.31 22.98 -40.58
N SER A 38 -12.37 23.81 -40.50
CA SER A 38 -13.31 24.05 -41.58
C SER A 38 -13.45 25.51 -41.89
N VAL A 39 -13.63 25.84 -43.15
CA VAL A 39 -13.79 27.23 -43.63
C VAL A 39 -15.25 27.45 -44.01
N THR A 40 -15.88 28.46 -43.40
CA THR A 40 -17.20 28.92 -43.77
C THR A 40 -17.13 30.15 -44.66
N PHE A 41 -18.03 30.27 -45.60
CA PHE A 41 -18.12 31.38 -46.51
C PHE A 41 -19.25 32.31 -46.09
N SER A 42 -19.05 33.61 -46.24
CA SER A 42 -20.09 34.63 -46.09
C SER A 42 -20.18 35.48 -47.34
N GLU A 43 -21.36 35.91 -47.66
CA GLU A 43 -21.60 36.82 -48.80
C GLU A 43 -20.98 38.21 -48.51
N LEU A 44 -20.53 38.89 -49.60
CA LEU A 44 -20.17 40.29 -49.55
C LEU A 44 -21.41 41.18 -49.66
N MET A 45 -21.21 42.49 -49.65
CA MET A 45 -22.27 43.49 -49.74
C MET A 45 -23.11 43.36 -51.02
N TYR A 46 -24.39 43.70 -50.93
CA TYR A 46 -25.28 43.83 -52.04
C TYR A 46 -25.36 45.27 -52.51
N GLN A 47 -25.32 45.46 -53.82
CA GLN A 47 -25.63 46.75 -54.42
C GLN A 47 -27.08 46.77 -54.87
N THR A 48 -27.90 47.67 -54.31
CA THR A 48 -29.28 47.90 -54.71
C THR A 48 -29.29 48.66 -56.04
N THR A 49 -29.81 48.03 -57.10
CA THR A 49 -30.02 48.63 -58.41
C THR A 49 -31.39 49.29 -58.55
N GLN A 50 -32.35 48.82 -57.77
CA GLN A 50 -33.69 49.39 -57.69
C GLN A 50 -34.21 49.21 -56.26
N ALA A 51 -34.70 50.31 -55.67
CA ALA A 51 -35.34 50.26 -54.36
C ALA A 51 -36.76 49.63 -54.46
N ALA A 52 -37.13 48.97 -53.34
CA ALA A 52 -38.52 48.49 -53.24
C ALA A 52 -39.54 49.69 -53.17
N SER A 53 -40.65 49.54 -53.77
CA SER A 53 -41.79 50.47 -53.59
C SER A 53 -43.01 49.74 -53.07
N GLY A 54 -43.72 50.37 -52.12
CA GLY A 54 -44.95 49.80 -51.56
C GLY A 54 -46.08 49.83 -52.56
N ALA A 55 -47.06 48.92 -52.38
CA ALA A 55 -48.33 49.00 -53.13
C ALA A 55 -49.12 50.26 -52.74
N ASN A 56 -49.61 51.00 -53.71
CA ASN A 56 -50.40 52.19 -53.47
C ASN A 56 -51.87 51.92 -53.88
N ALA A 57 -52.74 51.77 -52.90
CA ALA A 57 -54.14 51.48 -53.11
C ALA A 57 -54.91 52.62 -53.82
N ALA A 58 -54.45 53.89 -53.71
CA ALA A 58 -55.05 55.02 -54.32
C ALA A 58 -54.79 55.16 -55.85
N SER A 59 -53.63 54.64 -56.28
CA SER A 59 -53.23 54.65 -57.70
C SER A 59 -53.40 53.31 -58.41
N GLY A 60 -53.82 52.25 -57.68
CA GLY A 60 -53.93 50.87 -58.21
C GLY A 60 -52.61 50.22 -58.63
N THR A 61 -51.50 50.77 -58.21
CA THR A 61 -50.16 50.27 -58.57
C THR A 61 -49.69 49.23 -57.58
N ALA A 62 -49.26 48.05 -58.10
CA ALA A 62 -48.66 46.98 -57.26
C ALA A 62 -47.28 47.38 -56.76
N GLY A 63 -46.88 46.89 -55.55
CA GLY A 63 -45.58 47.06 -55.00
C GLY A 63 -44.52 46.36 -55.86
N ILE A 64 -43.32 46.91 -55.95
CA ILE A 64 -42.14 46.35 -56.65
C ILE A 64 -41.07 45.97 -55.65
N ASN A 65 -40.60 44.73 -55.78
CA ASN A 65 -39.49 44.23 -54.92
C ASN A 65 -38.16 44.90 -55.29
N ALA A 66 -37.32 45.07 -54.29
CA ALA A 66 -35.97 45.54 -54.50
C ALA A 66 -35.16 44.62 -55.42
N ARG A 67 -34.38 45.20 -56.33
CA ARG A 67 -33.42 44.45 -57.13
C ARG A 67 -32.01 44.75 -56.61
N GLN A 68 -31.31 43.67 -56.19
CA GLN A 68 -29.99 43.76 -55.60
C GLN A 68 -29.06 42.81 -56.31
N ILE A 69 -27.79 43.19 -56.44
CA ILE A 69 -26.72 42.39 -57.04
C ILE A 69 -25.62 42.22 -56.01
N GLY A 70 -25.27 40.94 -55.66
CA GLY A 70 -24.16 40.62 -54.78
C GLY A 70 -22.81 40.91 -55.42
N LEU A 71 -21.81 41.31 -54.62
CA LEU A 71 -20.47 41.65 -55.04
C LEU A 71 -19.44 40.51 -54.86
N GLY A 72 -19.93 39.32 -54.46
CA GLY A 72 -19.08 38.15 -54.29
C GLY A 72 -19.16 37.55 -52.88
N VAL A 73 -18.14 36.78 -52.51
CA VAL A 73 -18.01 36.01 -51.29
C VAL A 73 -16.68 36.40 -50.54
N LYS A 74 -16.72 36.28 -49.21
CA LYS A 74 -15.52 36.36 -48.35
C LYS A 74 -15.42 35.14 -47.44
N THR A 75 -14.25 34.87 -46.91
CA THR A 75 -14.07 33.93 -45.82
C THR A 75 -14.83 34.44 -44.59
N GLY A 76 -15.76 33.67 -44.09
CA GLY A 76 -16.58 34.00 -42.92
C GLY A 76 -15.84 33.70 -41.63
N ALA A 77 -15.50 32.44 -41.42
CA ALA A 77 -14.76 31.96 -40.24
C ALA A 77 -13.92 30.74 -40.62
N ILE A 78 -12.86 30.51 -39.86
CA ILE A 78 -12.12 29.25 -39.84
C ILE A 78 -12.36 28.63 -38.47
N ASN A 79 -13.15 27.56 -38.42
CA ASN A 79 -13.55 26.90 -37.19
C ASN A 79 -12.68 25.65 -36.96
N THR A 80 -12.24 25.45 -35.75
CA THR A 80 -11.55 24.20 -35.34
C THR A 80 -12.54 23.27 -34.67
N ALA A 81 -12.62 22.01 -35.11
CA ALA A 81 -13.49 20.97 -34.53
C ALA A 81 -12.87 20.41 -33.25
N ILE A 82 -12.78 21.24 -32.22
CA ILE A 82 -12.06 20.94 -30.97
C ILE A 82 -12.85 19.94 -30.12
N ASP A 83 -14.18 20.02 -30.11
CA ASP A 83 -15.08 19.17 -29.33
C ASP A 83 -15.22 17.77 -29.92
N SER A 84 -14.87 17.60 -31.21
CA SER A 84 -14.89 16.30 -31.86
C SER A 84 -13.65 15.48 -31.49
N GLN A 85 -13.88 14.32 -30.88
CA GLN A 85 -12.78 13.42 -30.51
C GLN A 85 -12.33 12.56 -31.68
N GLY A 86 -11.04 12.32 -31.75
CA GLY A 86 -10.44 11.36 -32.67
C GLY A 86 -10.61 9.90 -32.22
N ALA A 87 -10.29 8.97 -33.09
CA ALA A 87 -10.24 7.55 -32.74
C ALA A 87 -9.13 7.25 -31.72
N SER A 88 -9.23 6.12 -31.03
CA SER A 88 -8.20 5.67 -30.06
C SER A 88 -7.15 4.85 -30.76
N GLN A 89 -5.87 5.15 -30.53
CA GLN A 89 -4.72 4.35 -30.94
C GLN A 89 -4.07 3.71 -29.73
N THR A 90 -4.06 2.39 -29.64
CA THR A 90 -3.41 1.66 -28.56
C THR A 90 -1.89 1.65 -28.77
N THR A 91 -1.15 2.06 -27.76
CA THR A 91 0.33 2.11 -27.76
C THR A 91 0.94 1.15 -26.75
N ASN A 92 0.16 0.73 -25.72
CA ASN A 92 0.61 -0.07 -24.57
C ASN A 92 1.72 0.60 -23.72
N ASN A 93 1.97 1.89 -23.91
CA ASN A 93 2.85 2.67 -23.04
C ASN A 93 2.03 3.27 -21.88
N PRO A 94 2.34 3.00 -20.62
CA PRO A 94 1.53 3.47 -19.48
C PRO A 94 1.47 4.99 -19.35
N PHE A 95 2.40 5.73 -19.97
CA PHE A 95 2.43 7.20 -19.95
C PHE A 95 1.73 7.84 -21.17
N ASP A 96 1.24 7.04 -22.11
CA ASP A 96 0.39 7.53 -23.17
C ASP A 96 -1.05 7.58 -22.67
N ILE A 97 -1.60 8.78 -22.50
CA ILE A 97 -2.87 9.01 -21.83
C ILE A 97 -3.84 9.72 -22.78
N ARG A 98 -4.97 9.11 -23.03
CA ARG A 98 -6.09 9.76 -23.71
C ARG A 98 -7.06 10.34 -22.71
N ILE A 99 -7.45 11.60 -22.90
CA ILE A 99 -8.53 12.25 -22.16
C ILE A 99 -9.82 12.22 -22.99
N THR A 100 -10.93 11.83 -22.37
CA THR A 100 -12.27 11.90 -22.98
C THR A 100 -13.05 13.09 -22.41
N GLY A 101 -14.14 13.50 -23.11
CA GLY A 101 -14.88 14.71 -22.73
C GLY A 101 -14.22 15.98 -23.29
N ASP A 102 -14.56 17.14 -22.72
CA ASP A 102 -14.15 18.45 -23.24
C ASP A 102 -12.92 19.06 -22.54
N ALA A 103 -12.27 18.26 -21.67
CA ALA A 103 -11.14 18.68 -20.88
C ALA A 103 -9.82 18.61 -21.66
N PHE A 104 -8.82 19.39 -21.26
CA PHE A 104 -7.47 19.44 -21.80
C PHE A 104 -6.46 19.12 -20.71
N PHE A 105 -5.33 18.55 -21.08
CA PHE A 105 -4.15 18.50 -20.20
C PHE A 105 -3.58 19.91 -20.06
N VAL A 106 -3.12 20.23 -18.86
CA VAL A 106 -2.40 21.46 -18.58
C VAL A 106 -0.91 21.15 -18.62
N VAL A 107 -0.16 21.83 -19.45
CA VAL A 107 1.30 21.72 -19.56
C VAL A 107 1.95 23.08 -19.42
N SER A 108 3.17 23.14 -18.89
CA SER A 108 3.85 24.42 -18.66
C SER A 108 5.32 24.38 -19.09
N ASP A 109 5.77 25.49 -19.66
CA ASP A 109 7.18 25.75 -19.96
C ASP A 109 7.99 26.28 -18.75
N GLY A 110 7.31 26.39 -17.57
CA GLY A 110 7.84 26.99 -16.35
C GLY A 110 7.44 28.46 -16.16
N SER A 111 6.94 29.15 -17.20
CA SER A 111 6.48 30.54 -17.15
C SER A 111 5.00 30.66 -17.49
N ASN A 112 4.55 29.92 -18.50
CA ASN A 112 3.18 29.97 -19.01
C ASN A 112 2.55 28.59 -18.99
N ASN A 113 1.23 28.56 -18.86
CA ASN A 113 0.44 27.35 -18.99
C ASN A 113 -0.15 27.25 -20.40
N PHE A 114 0.00 26.09 -20.99
CA PHE A 114 -0.57 25.70 -22.28
C PHE A 114 -1.53 24.53 -22.09
N PHE A 115 -2.39 24.33 -23.06
CA PHE A 115 -3.42 23.29 -23.02
C PHE A 115 -3.26 22.37 -24.21
N THR A 116 -3.40 21.08 -24.00
CA THR A 116 -3.24 20.10 -25.08
C THR A 116 -4.17 18.92 -24.90
N ARG A 117 -4.49 18.26 -26.02
CA ARG A 117 -5.12 16.93 -26.04
C ARG A 117 -4.11 15.82 -26.34
N ASP A 118 -2.87 16.20 -26.69
CA ASP A 118 -1.80 15.23 -26.87
C ASP A 118 -1.32 14.74 -25.50
N GLY A 119 -1.56 13.46 -25.25
CA GLY A 119 -1.20 12.80 -24.01
C GLY A 119 0.01 11.90 -24.15
N SER A 120 0.89 12.13 -25.13
CA SER A 120 2.17 11.43 -25.24
C SER A 120 3.18 11.99 -24.24
N PHE A 121 3.32 11.31 -23.10
CA PHE A 121 4.16 11.76 -22.00
C PHE A 121 5.33 10.79 -21.75
N TYR A 122 6.34 11.27 -21.07
CA TYR A 122 7.47 10.51 -20.56
C TYR A 122 7.93 11.08 -19.21
N VAL A 123 8.77 10.35 -18.51
CA VAL A 123 9.37 10.83 -17.25
C VAL A 123 10.79 11.29 -17.53
N ASP A 124 11.10 12.51 -17.15
CA ASP A 124 12.44 13.10 -17.32
C ASP A 124 13.45 12.57 -16.27
N GLY A 125 14.72 12.97 -16.41
CA GLY A 125 15.79 12.56 -15.48
C GLY A 125 15.67 13.13 -14.07
N LEU A 126 14.77 14.10 -13.83
CA LEU A 126 14.45 14.65 -12.52
C LEU A 126 13.18 14.04 -11.90
N GLY A 127 12.54 13.14 -12.64
CA GLY A 127 11.32 12.46 -12.22
C GLY A 127 10.02 13.22 -12.51
N ASN A 128 10.05 14.27 -13.33
CA ASN A 128 8.86 15.01 -13.73
C ASN A 128 8.16 14.30 -14.90
N LEU A 129 6.83 14.33 -14.91
CA LEU A 129 6.05 13.93 -16.07
C LEU A 129 6.07 15.06 -17.10
N ALA A 130 6.59 14.79 -18.29
CA ALA A 130 6.78 15.79 -19.34
C ALA A 130 6.22 15.32 -20.69
N MET A 131 5.88 16.27 -21.57
CA MET A 131 5.38 16.03 -22.90
C MET A 131 6.53 15.61 -23.86
N THR A 132 6.32 14.57 -24.64
CA THR A 132 7.37 13.99 -25.52
C THR A 132 7.83 14.93 -26.62
N SER A 133 6.93 15.81 -27.14
CA SER A 133 7.24 16.67 -28.29
C SER A 133 8.15 17.86 -27.96
N ASN A 134 8.01 18.46 -26.77
CA ASN A 134 8.67 19.73 -26.42
C ASN A 134 9.27 19.74 -25.00
N GLY A 135 9.04 18.70 -24.19
CA GLY A 135 9.57 18.61 -22.83
C GLY A 135 8.84 19.48 -21.80
N TYR A 136 7.65 20.01 -22.12
CA TYR A 136 6.87 20.79 -21.16
C TYR A 136 6.32 19.90 -20.06
N ASN A 137 6.39 20.40 -18.81
CA ASN A 137 5.94 19.64 -17.64
C ASN A 137 4.41 19.53 -17.62
N VAL A 138 3.92 18.32 -17.36
CA VAL A 138 2.50 18.11 -17.10
C VAL A 138 2.16 18.63 -15.72
N MET A 139 1.12 19.44 -15.65
CA MET A 139 0.69 20.09 -14.42
C MET A 139 -0.41 19.28 -13.74
N GLY A 140 -0.41 19.33 -12.42
CA GLY A 140 -1.40 18.64 -11.60
C GLY A 140 -1.31 19.01 -10.13
N TRP A 141 -1.98 18.23 -9.31
CA TRP A 141 -2.01 18.42 -7.87
C TRP A 141 -1.14 17.38 -7.17
N GLY A 142 -0.38 17.84 -6.18
CA GLY A 142 0.38 16.98 -5.29
C GLY A 142 -0.48 16.39 -4.17
N VAL A 143 0.13 15.51 -3.41
CA VAL A 143 -0.45 14.91 -2.20
C VAL A 143 -0.06 15.79 -1.01
N ASP A 144 -1.00 15.98 -0.09
CA ASP A 144 -0.72 16.59 1.22
C ASP A 144 -0.03 15.54 2.10
N GLU A 145 1.18 15.83 2.57
CA GLU A 145 1.98 14.92 3.40
C GLU A 145 1.30 14.53 4.73
N SER A 146 0.41 15.40 5.23
CA SER A 146 -0.24 15.18 6.53
C SER A 146 -1.47 14.28 6.45
N THR A 147 -2.23 14.36 5.35
CA THR A 147 -3.49 13.61 5.16
C THR A 147 -3.36 12.45 4.18
N GLY A 148 -2.35 12.47 3.29
CA GLY A 148 -2.21 11.52 2.21
C GLY A 148 -3.21 11.69 1.05
N ASP A 149 -4.01 12.78 1.08
CA ASP A 149 -5.02 13.08 0.07
C ASP A 149 -4.53 14.12 -0.95
N ILE A 150 -5.21 14.19 -2.10
CA ILE A 150 -4.90 15.19 -3.12
C ILE A 150 -5.28 16.59 -2.63
N LYS A 151 -4.31 17.50 -2.70
CA LYS A 151 -4.51 18.91 -2.40
C LYS A 151 -4.81 19.68 -3.68
N GLN A 152 -6.07 20.00 -3.90
CA GLN A 152 -6.54 20.78 -5.05
C GLN A 152 -6.26 22.28 -4.84
N ASP A 153 -5.01 22.66 -4.93
CA ASP A 153 -4.54 24.04 -4.95
C ASP A 153 -4.06 24.45 -6.36
N THR A 154 -3.24 25.49 -6.49
CA THR A 154 -2.62 25.87 -7.76
C THR A 154 -1.84 24.69 -8.36
N VAL A 155 -2.07 24.40 -9.65
CA VAL A 155 -1.40 23.31 -10.36
C VAL A 155 0.13 23.51 -10.37
N LYS A 156 0.84 22.40 -10.16
CA LYS A 156 2.31 22.32 -10.13
C LYS A 156 2.79 21.24 -11.07
N ALA A 157 4.06 21.27 -11.44
CA ALA A 157 4.66 20.18 -12.20
C ALA A 157 4.60 18.87 -11.40
N LEU A 158 4.07 17.83 -12.03
CA LEU A 158 3.94 16.50 -11.39
C LEU A 158 5.28 15.80 -11.40
N ARG A 159 5.86 15.67 -10.19
CA ARG A 159 7.12 14.98 -9.97
C ARG A 159 6.87 13.58 -9.40
N ILE A 160 6.70 12.61 -10.31
CA ILE A 160 6.25 11.25 -9.95
C ILE A 160 7.38 10.31 -9.56
N MET A 161 8.59 10.48 -10.12
CA MET A 161 9.78 9.66 -9.82
C MET A 161 10.84 10.47 -9.08
N SER A 162 10.44 11.20 -8.01
CA SER A 162 11.42 11.83 -7.11
C SER A 162 12.18 10.75 -6.30
N ALA A 163 13.36 11.11 -5.78
CA ALA A 163 14.13 10.20 -4.92
C ALA A 163 13.31 9.70 -3.71
N GLU A 164 12.44 10.53 -3.16
CA GLU A 164 11.54 10.22 -2.05
C GLU A 164 10.44 9.20 -2.42
N ASN A 165 10.00 9.21 -3.67
CA ASN A 165 8.98 8.29 -4.17
C ASN A 165 9.55 6.95 -4.65
N MET A 166 10.87 6.88 -4.89
CA MET A 166 11.53 5.64 -5.34
C MET A 166 11.52 4.55 -4.28
N THR A 167 11.41 4.94 -3.00
CA THR A 167 11.37 4.01 -1.89
C THR A 167 10.14 4.23 -1.03
N TYR A 168 9.61 3.15 -0.47
CA TYR A 168 8.57 3.17 0.55
C TYR A 168 9.18 2.81 1.90
N GLU A 169 8.95 3.63 2.90
CA GLU A 169 9.54 3.48 4.23
C GLU A 169 9.18 2.12 4.86
N PRO A 170 10.15 1.47 5.53
CA PRO A 170 9.89 0.26 6.29
C PRO A 170 9.06 0.58 7.53
N GLU A 171 8.43 -0.43 8.08
CA GLU A 171 7.64 -0.32 9.31
C GLU A 171 7.89 -1.53 10.19
N ALA A 172 8.12 -1.29 11.49
CA ALA A 172 8.29 -2.37 12.45
C ALA A 172 6.99 -3.14 12.67
N THR A 173 7.13 -4.43 12.98
CA THR A 173 5.99 -5.26 13.38
C THR A 173 5.59 -4.90 14.80
N THR A 174 4.30 -4.60 15.01
CA THR A 174 3.73 -4.28 16.34
C THR A 174 2.68 -5.28 16.80
N LYS A 175 2.14 -6.06 15.86
CA LYS A 175 1.12 -7.07 16.13
C LYS A 175 1.45 -8.39 15.46
N ALA A 176 1.02 -9.48 16.07
CA ALA A 176 1.08 -10.81 15.50
C ALA A 176 -0.13 -11.62 15.93
N THR A 177 -0.54 -12.58 15.12
CA THR A 177 -1.67 -13.47 15.41
C THR A 177 -1.23 -14.91 15.29
N VAL A 178 -1.60 -15.73 16.27
CA VAL A 178 -1.38 -17.18 16.26
C VAL A 178 -2.68 -17.87 15.90
N THR A 179 -2.61 -18.76 14.92
CA THR A 179 -3.75 -19.54 14.45
C THR A 179 -3.42 -21.02 14.43
N GLY A 180 -4.44 -21.86 14.44
CA GLY A 180 -4.28 -23.30 14.27
C GLY A 180 -4.78 -24.12 15.45
N ILE A 181 -4.51 -25.42 15.38
CA ILE A 181 -4.96 -26.42 16.34
C ILE A 181 -3.78 -26.94 17.13
N LEU A 182 -3.92 -27.00 18.44
CA LEU A 182 -3.02 -27.70 19.33
C LEU A 182 -3.64 -29.08 19.62
N ASP A 183 -2.92 -30.16 19.35
CA ASP A 183 -3.37 -31.50 19.68
C ASP A 183 -2.63 -31.99 20.94
N LYS A 184 -3.38 -32.34 22.00
CA LYS A 184 -2.79 -32.80 23.24
C LYS A 184 -1.98 -34.12 23.11
N ASN A 185 -2.24 -34.88 22.05
CA ASN A 185 -1.52 -36.12 21.76
C ASN A 185 -0.29 -35.93 20.87
N ASP A 186 0.07 -34.70 20.55
CA ASP A 186 1.28 -34.40 19.78
C ASP A 186 2.52 -34.68 20.63
N THR A 187 3.29 -35.69 20.23
CA THR A 187 4.52 -36.11 20.93
C THR A 187 5.60 -35.06 20.95
N SER A 188 5.54 -34.05 20.05
CA SER A 188 6.49 -32.94 20.07
C SER A 188 6.30 -32.03 21.30
N LEU A 189 5.08 -31.95 21.86
CA LEU A 189 4.80 -31.14 23.04
C LEU A 189 5.51 -31.64 24.32
N THR A 190 5.80 -32.93 24.37
CA THR A 190 6.50 -33.58 25.51
C THR A 190 8.01 -33.66 25.28
N SER A 191 8.50 -33.28 24.10
CA SER A 191 9.92 -33.28 23.80
C SER A 191 10.66 -32.15 24.54
N THR A 192 11.97 -32.28 24.69
CA THR A 192 12.82 -31.25 25.34
C THR A 192 12.69 -29.88 24.68
N SER A 193 12.57 -29.85 23.35
CA SER A 193 12.40 -28.60 22.58
C SER A 193 10.97 -28.11 22.46
N GLY A 194 9.97 -28.97 22.81
CA GLY A 194 8.57 -28.64 22.60
C GLY A 194 8.16 -28.55 21.12
N LYS A 195 6.96 -28.08 20.87
CA LYS A 195 6.46 -27.72 19.52
C LYS A 195 7.01 -26.34 19.16
N ILE A 196 7.79 -26.26 18.08
CA ILE A 196 8.36 -25.00 17.61
C ILE A 196 7.35 -24.26 16.74
N MET A 197 7.18 -22.97 17.01
CA MET A 197 6.39 -22.02 16.22
C MET A 197 7.27 -20.82 15.90
N ASN A 198 7.31 -20.43 14.63
CA ASN A 198 8.12 -19.32 14.15
C ASN A 198 7.26 -18.11 13.86
N LEU A 199 7.66 -16.92 14.32
CA LEU A 199 7.10 -15.63 13.98
C LEU A 199 8.14 -14.81 13.25
N MET A 200 7.91 -14.50 12.00
CA MET A 200 8.74 -13.53 11.26
C MET A 200 8.24 -12.12 11.56
N PHE A 201 9.15 -11.21 11.85
CA PHE A 201 8.85 -9.81 12.12
C PHE A 201 9.93 -8.89 11.54
N TYR A 202 9.60 -7.60 11.41
CA TYR A 202 10.50 -6.56 10.90
C TYR A 202 10.81 -5.54 11.99
N ASP A 203 12.03 -5.00 11.96
CA ASP A 203 12.43 -3.85 12.78
C ASP A 203 12.06 -2.51 12.10
N LYS A 204 12.36 -1.38 12.74
CA LYS A 204 12.14 -0.03 12.20
C LYS A 204 12.93 0.27 10.93
N LEU A 205 14.01 -0.45 10.69
CA LEU A 205 14.87 -0.29 9.52
C LEU A 205 14.47 -1.24 8.38
N GLY A 206 13.53 -2.17 8.62
CA GLY A 206 13.01 -3.12 7.63
C GLY A 206 13.82 -4.41 7.51
N TYR A 207 14.72 -4.68 8.45
CA TYR A 207 15.37 -5.98 8.54
C TYR A 207 14.42 -7.04 9.06
N ALA A 208 14.48 -8.24 8.48
CA ALA A 208 13.63 -9.36 8.86
C ALA A 208 14.30 -10.20 9.95
N TYR A 209 13.54 -10.55 10.98
CA TYR A 209 13.94 -11.43 12.07
C TYR A 209 12.91 -12.54 12.26
N THR A 210 13.33 -13.62 12.90
CA THR A 210 12.46 -14.76 13.23
C THR A 210 12.53 -15.07 14.70
N ALA A 211 11.44 -14.84 15.44
CA ALA A 211 11.28 -15.31 16.81
C ALA A 211 10.79 -16.76 16.81
N LYS A 212 11.49 -17.63 17.51
CA LYS A 212 11.10 -19.03 17.73
C LYS A 212 10.47 -19.18 19.11
N PHE A 213 9.26 -19.72 19.12
CA PHE A 213 8.54 -20.07 20.34
C PHE A 213 8.55 -21.57 20.51
N ASN A 214 8.74 -22.03 21.73
CA ASN A 214 8.56 -23.41 22.13
C ASN A 214 7.26 -23.53 22.91
N ILE A 215 6.40 -24.46 22.50
CA ILE A 215 5.16 -24.81 23.21
C ILE A 215 5.33 -26.20 23.77
N LYS A 216 5.16 -26.34 25.11
CA LYS A 216 5.29 -27.61 25.80
C LYS A 216 4.02 -27.90 26.60
N SER A 217 3.65 -29.16 26.70
CA SER A 217 2.58 -29.60 27.60
C SER A 217 3.04 -29.52 29.05
N THR A 218 2.11 -29.20 29.93
CA THR A 218 2.29 -29.41 31.37
C THR A 218 1.67 -30.71 31.80
N ASP A 219 1.77 -31.07 33.09
CA ASP A 219 1.13 -32.25 33.65
C ASP A 219 -0.40 -32.12 33.74
N ASN A 220 -0.93 -30.93 33.51
CA ASN A 220 -2.37 -30.68 33.55
C ASN A 220 -2.96 -30.60 32.13
N ASP A 221 -4.07 -31.32 31.93
CA ASP A 221 -4.82 -31.27 30.68
C ASP A 221 -5.34 -29.85 30.40
N GLY A 222 -5.04 -29.32 29.19
CA GLY A 222 -5.49 -28.00 28.75
C GLY A 222 -4.57 -26.85 29.14
N GLU A 223 -3.44 -27.14 29.79
CA GLU A 223 -2.42 -26.16 30.16
C GLU A 223 -1.12 -26.43 29.42
N TYR A 224 -0.57 -25.39 28.79
CA TYR A 224 0.68 -25.46 28.05
C TYR A 224 1.56 -24.27 28.39
N THR A 225 2.86 -24.44 28.27
CA THR A 225 3.82 -23.34 28.40
C THR A 225 4.23 -22.85 27.02
N VAL A 226 4.33 -21.52 26.88
CA VAL A 226 4.87 -20.85 25.70
C VAL A 226 6.07 -20.04 26.13
N GLU A 227 7.24 -20.33 25.57
CA GLU A 227 8.50 -19.64 25.84
C GLU A 227 9.13 -19.15 24.54
N ILE A 228 9.91 -18.05 24.58
CA ILE A 228 10.73 -17.61 23.45
C ILE A 228 12.04 -18.36 23.55
N ALA A 229 12.32 -19.21 22.56
CA ALA A 229 13.54 -20.01 22.54
C ALA A 229 14.74 -19.20 22.02
N SER A 230 14.57 -18.51 20.90
CA SER A 230 15.60 -17.69 20.27
C SER A 230 14.99 -16.69 19.30
N ILE A 231 15.75 -15.65 18.99
CA ILE A 231 15.47 -14.70 17.92
C ILE A 231 16.63 -14.78 16.94
N LEU A 232 16.33 -15.02 15.68
CA LEU A 232 17.33 -15.15 14.62
C LEU A 232 17.22 -13.94 13.66
N ASP A 233 18.37 -13.50 13.17
CA ASP A 233 18.45 -12.55 12.07
C ASP A 233 18.23 -13.24 10.70
N SER A 234 18.33 -12.46 9.62
CA SER A 234 18.18 -12.96 8.24
C SER A 234 19.28 -13.96 7.82
N GLU A 235 20.40 -13.99 8.54
CA GLU A 235 21.53 -14.91 8.30
C GLU A 235 21.48 -16.15 9.21
N ASN A 236 20.41 -16.28 10.02
CA ASN A 236 20.20 -17.29 11.06
C ASN A 236 21.20 -17.21 12.24
N ASN A 237 21.79 -16.05 12.49
CA ASN A 237 22.55 -15.84 13.71
C ASN A 237 21.60 -15.52 14.85
N GLU A 238 21.90 -16.02 16.04
CA GLU A 238 21.10 -15.78 17.23
C GLU A 238 21.42 -14.42 17.85
N ILE A 239 20.35 -13.67 18.18
CA ILE A 239 20.47 -12.39 18.88
C ILE A 239 20.66 -12.67 20.37
N ALA A 240 21.71 -12.10 20.94
CA ALA A 240 22.00 -12.23 22.37
C ALA A 240 20.97 -11.48 23.23
N GLY A 241 20.74 -11.98 24.45
CA GLY A 241 19.90 -11.30 25.44
C GLY A 241 18.44 -11.72 25.46
N VAL A 242 18.01 -12.72 24.68
CA VAL A 242 16.64 -13.25 24.68
C VAL A 242 16.19 -13.70 26.07
N ASP A 243 17.13 -14.14 26.92
CA ASP A 243 16.88 -14.51 28.31
C ASP A 243 16.28 -13.35 29.14
N SER A 244 16.56 -12.10 28.77
CA SER A 244 16.01 -10.93 29.45
C SER A 244 14.49 -10.76 29.20
N LEU A 245 13.99 -11.21 28.05
CA LEU A 245 12.55 -11.27 27.75
C LEU A 245 11.84 -12.30 28.62
N ASN A 246 12.61 -13.27 29.07
CA ASN A 246 12.19 -14.38 29.88
C ASN A 246 12.40 -14.12 31.39
N SER A 247 12.46 -12.87 31.82
CA SER A 247 12.75 -12.50 33.22
C SER A 247 11.62 -12.83 34.22
N THR A 248 10.40 -13.08 33.75
CA THR A 248 9.26 -13.47 34.59
C THR A 248 9.12 -14.96 34.66
N SER A 249 9.40 -15.55 35.80
CA SER A 249 9.09 -16.96 36.07
C SER A 249 7.60 -17.15 36.32
N ILE A 250 7.03 -18.23 35.78
CA ILE A 250 5.68 -18.70 36.11
C ILE A 250 5.76 -19.96 36.94
N MET A 251 4.85 -20.10 37.91
CA MET A 251 4.76 -21.31 38.72
C MET A 251 3.78 -22.28 38.07
N VAL A 252 4.25 -23.45 37.68
CA VAL A 252 3.47 -24.50 37.03
C VAL A 252 3.27 -25.65 38.01
N ASN A 253 2.07 -26.22 38.07
CA ASN A 253 1.80 -27.42 38.84
C ASN A 253 2.53 -28.63 38.20
N ARG A 254 3.04 -29.48 39.05
CA ARG A 254 3.80 -30.66 38.67
C ARG A 254 3.27 -31.88 39.40
N THR A 255 3.18 -33.00 38.70
CA THR A 255 2.74 -34.31 39.25
C THR A 255 3.80 -35.38 39.10
N THR A 256 4.92 -35.08 38.42
CA THR A 256 6.01 -36.03 38.21
C THR A 256 6.85 -36.19 39.46
N PRO A 257 6.98 -37.39 40.07
CA PRO A 257 7.81 -37.60 41.23
C PRO A 257 9.27 -37.27 40.97
N LEU A 258 9.95 -36.75 41.99
CA LEU A 258 11.42 -36.53 41.93
C LEU A 258 12.12 -37.87 42.14
N SER A 259 13.05 -38.21 41.28
CA SER A 259 13.91 -39.39 41.42
C SER A 259 15.35 -39.05 41.00
N LEU A 260 16.29 -39.67 41.67
CA LEU A 260 17.71 -39.56 41.29
C LEU A 260 17.98 -40.30 39.99
N GLN A 261 18.74 -39.69 39.11
CA GLN A 261 19.24 -40.33 37.89
C GLN A 261 20.21 -41.44 38.21
N ALA A 262 20.33 -42.42 37.31
CA ALA A 262 21.22 -43.57 37.50
C ALA A 262 22.68 -43.17 37.74
N GLY A 263 23.26 -43.72 38.80
CA GLY A 263 24.66 -43.45 39.19
C GLY A 263 24.83 -42.39 40.28
N TYR A 264 23.81 -41.61 40.58
CA TYR A 264 23.84 -40.70 41.73
C TYR A 264 23.24 -41.42 42.95
N VAL A 265 23.89 -41.27 44.10
CA VAL A 265 23.45 -41.94 45.35
C VAL A 265 23.65 -41.00 46.55
N TRP A 266 22.70 -40.99 47.47
CA TRP A 266 22.89 -40.37 48.78
C TRP A 266 23.87 -41.21 49.60
N SER A 267 24.98 -40.61 50.05
CA SER A 267 26.01 -41.34 50.87
C SER A 267 25.44 -41.76 52.23
N ASP A 268 24.57 -40.94 52.79
CA ASP A 268 23.87 -41.18 54.03
C ASP A 268 22.53 -40.45 53.95
N GLN A 269 21.43 -41.14 54.09
CA GLN A 269 20.10 -40.56 53.98
C GLN A 269 19.80 -39.52 55.08
N SER A 270 20.50 -39.60 56.19
CA SER A 270 20.38 -38.61 57.28
C SER A 270 21.23 -37.35 57.05
N LYS A 271 22.20 -37.37 56.09
CA LYS A 271 23.09 -36.26 55.77
C LYS A 271 22.91 -35.84 54.30
N PRO A 272 22.85 -34.57 54.00
CA PRO A 272 22.68 -34.11 52.65
C PRO A 272 23.99 -34.19 51.84
N GLU A 273 24.56 -35.41 51.72
CA GLU A 273 25.81 -35.66 50.97
C GLU A 273 25.51 -36.53 49.74
N LEU A 274 25.56 -35.93 48.56
CA LEU A 274 25.33 -36.56 47.26
C LEU A 274 26.63 -37.11 46.70
N THR A 275 26.68 -38.40 46.35
CA THR A 275 27.81 -39.02 45.64
C THR A 275 27.53 -39.03 44.15
N LEU A 276 28.48 -38.52 43.34
CA LEU A 276 28.38 -38.44 41.90
C LEU A 276 28.66 -39.81 41.25
N PRO A 277 28.32 -39.98 39.95
CA PRO A 277 28.49 -41.26 39.23
C PRO A 277 29.94 -41.73 39.14
N ASP A 278 30.95 -40.89 39.44
CA ASP A 278 32.37 -41.27 39.53
C ASP A 278 32.68 -42.10 40.79
N GLY A 279 31.73 -42.20 41.71
CA GLY A 279 31.82 -42.95 42.96
C GLY A 279 32.80 -42.34 44.01
N THR A 280 33.43 -41.22 43.69
CA THR A 280 34.48 -40.62 44.56
C THR A 280 34.16 -39.17 44.94
N THR A 281 33.52 -38.42 44.05
CA THR A 281 33.16 -37.02 44.32
C THR A 281 31.88 -36.96 45.14
N LYS A 282 31.94 -36.24 46.26
CA LYS A 282 30.82 -36.05 47.18
C LYS A 282 30.52 -34.57 47.36
N ILE A 283 29.25 -34.20 47.28
CA ILE A 283 28.77 -32.85 47.48
C ILE A 283 27.95 -32.82 48.77
N ASP A 284 28.46 -32.04 49.76
CA ASP A 284 27.70 -31.76 51.00
C ASP A 284 26.84 -30.54 50.81
N LEU A 285 25.52 -30.74 50.65
CA LEU A 285 24.57 -29.68 50.40
C LEU A 285 24.38 -28.73 51.58
N SER A 286 24.71 -29.18 52.80
CA SER A 286 24.62 -28.31 53.98
C SER A 286 25.55 -27.12 53.95
N THR A 287 26.65 -27.27 53.23
CA THR A 287 27.74 -26.26 53.13
C THR A 287 27.61 -25.37 51.88
N LEU A 288 26.75 -25.71 50.91
CA LEU A 288 26.62 -24.96 49.67
C LEU A 288 26.03 -23.57 49.90
N ALA A 289 26.69 -22.55 49.37
CA ALA A 289 26.17 -21.20 49.31
C ALA A 289 25.22 -21.02 48.13
N ASP A 290 24.42 -19.97 48.18
CA ASP A 290 23.57 -19.59 47.01
C ASP A 290 24.49 -19.14 45.86
N GLY A 291 24.28 -19.77 44.66
CA GLY A 291 25.14 -19.51 43.48
C GLY A 291 26.39 -20.39 43.39
N ASP A 292 26.56 -21.37 44.28
CA ASP A 292 27.65 -22.35 44.18
C ASP A 292 27.44 -23.23 42.91
N ALA A 293 28.54 -23.43 42.15
CA ALA A 293 28.51 -24.23 40.92
C ALA A 293 28.10 -25.71 41.17
N ALA A 294 28.32 -26.22 42.37
CA ALA A 294 27.91 -27.57 42.73
C ALA A 294 26.39 -27.79 42.68
N TRP A 295 25.56 -26.73 42.72
CA TRP A 295 24.11 -26.85 42.48
C TRP A 295 23.74 -27.35 41.09
N GLU A 296 24.60 -27.12 40.07
CA GLU A 296 24.40 -27.68 38.73
C GLU A 296 24.44 -29.21 38.72
N ASP A 297 25.39 -29.80 39.46
CA ASP A 297 25.52 -31.26 39.55
C ASP A 297 24.39 -31.85 40.39
N VAL A 298 23.89 -31.16 41.39
CA VAL A 298 22.71 -31.56 42.15
C VAL A 298 21.46 -31.50 41.26
N ALA A 299 21.30 -30.47 40.45
CA ALA A 299 20.17 -30.36 39.50
C ALA A 299 20.21 -31.49 38.45
N LYS A 300 21.39 -31.80 37.88
CA LYS A 300 21.59 -32.91 36.95
C LYS A 300 21.28 -34.26 37.59
N ALA A 301 21.56 -34.43 38.88
CA ALA A 301 21.20 -35.66 39.61
C ALA A 301 19.70 -35.94 39.64
N TYR A 302 18.88 -34.91 39.54
CA TYR A 302 17.43 -35.00 39.43
C TYR A 302 16.88 -34.84 38.00
N GLY A 303 17.77 -34.84 37.00
CA GLY A 303 17.40 -34.75 35.59
C GLY A 303 17.08 -33.35 35.09
N PHE A 304 17.42 -32.31 35.83
CA PHE A 304 17.24 -30.92 35.41
C PHE A 304 18.50 -30.40 34.70
N SER A 305 18.30 -29.75 33.57
CA SER A 305 19.35 -29.05 32.82
C SER A 305 19.54 -27.60 33.31
N ASP A 306 18.53 -27.02 33.94
CA ASP A 306 18.56 -25.66 34.49
C ASP A 306 18.52 -25.71 36.03
N VAL A 307 19.59 -25.19 36.64
CA VAL A 307 19.72 -25.14 38.09
C VAL A 307 18.67 -24.22 38.74
N ASN A 308 18.29 -23.13 38.07
CA ASN A 308 17.28 -22.21 38.60
C ASN A 308 15.91 -22.86 38.64
N GLN A 309 15.60 -23.62 37.60
CA GLN A 309 14.38 -24.40 37.54
C GLN A 309 14.33 -25.44 38.65
N PHE A 310 15.39 -26.19 38.86
CA PHE A 310 15.48 -27.16 39.96
C PHE A 310 15.32 -26.49 41.32
N LEU A 311 16.03 -25.40 41.59
CA LEU A 311 15.93 -24.68 42.87
C LEU A 311 14.64 -23.97 43.13
N SER A 312 13.81 -23.79 42.11
CA SER A 312 12.45 -23.21 42.19
C SER A 312 11.36 -24.24 42.51
N LEU A 313 11.71 -25.52 42.62
CA LEU A 313 10.74 -26.54 43.03
C LEU A 313 10.16 -26.21 44.40
N GLU A 314 8.83 -26.31 44.50
CA GLU A 314 8.06 -26.02 45.70
C GLU A 314 7.22 -27.21 46.12
N PHE A 315 7.22 -27.46 47.43
CA PHE A 315 6.32 -28.41 48.09
C PHE A 315 5.24 -27.59 48.80
N GLN A 316 3.98 -27.87 48.47
CA GLN A 316 2.85 -27.23 49.14
C GLN A 316 2.25 -28.19 50.17
N ILE A 317 2.23 -27.79 51.41
CA ILE A 317 1.65 -28.58 52.51
C ILE A 317 0.51 -27.79 53.18
N ASP A 318 -0.57 -28.48 53.47
CA ASP A 318 -1.69 -27.96 54.25
C ASP A 318 -1.82 -28.75 55.54
N MET A 319 -1.50 -28.11 56.63
CA MET A 319 -1.60 -28.67 57.98
C MET A 319 -2.91 -28.26 58.67
N GLY A 320 -3.92 -27.81 57.91
CA GLY A 320 -5.23 -27.41 58.40
C GLY A 320 -5.38 -25.97 58.79
N GLY A 321 -4.29 -25.21 58.86
CA GLY A 321 -4.29 -23.74 59.14
C GLY A 321 -4.10 -22.87 57.90
N GLY A 322 -3.83 -23.49 56.73
CA GLY A 322 -3.54 -22.88 55.46
C GLY A 322 -2.36 -23.51 54.74
N VAL A 323 -2.21 -23.20 53.45
CA VAL A 323 -1.13 -23.76 52.60
C VAL A 323 0.18 -23.06 52.93
N THR A 324 1.21 -23.84 53.27
CA THR A 324 2.59 -23.39 53.45
C THR A 324 3.44 -23.93 52.31
N THR A 325 4.29 -23.07 51.76
CA THR A 325 5.19 -23.42 50.63
C THR A 325 6.62 -23.62 51.18
N ILE A 326 7.23 -24.76 50.84
CA ILE A 326 8.60 -25.09 51.18
C ILE A 326 9.41 -25.18 49.86
N GLY A 327 10.49 -24.42 49.75
CA GLY A 327 11.40 -24.47 48.60
C GLY A 327 12.32 -25.68 48.62
N MET A 328 12.81 -26.09 47.44
CA MET A 328 13.74 -27.23 47.27
C MET A 328 15.03 -27.06 48.08
N LYS A 329 15.58 -25.87 48.18
CA LYS A 329 16.77 -25.58 49.01
C LYS A 329 16.52 -25.86 50.47
N ASP A 330 15.41 -25.42 51.01
CA ASP A 330 15.03 -25.63 52.42
C ASP A 330 14.82 -27.11 52.70
N TYR A 331 14.19 -27.84 51.76
CA TYR A 331 14.04 -29.28 51.85
C TYR A 331 15.40 -30.01 51.87
N LEU A 332 16.28 -29.74 50.89
CA LEU A 332 17.57 -30.42 50.77
C LEU A 332 18.50 -30.11 51.95
N LYS A 333 18.52 -28.88 52.43
CA LYS A 333 19.32 -28.46 53.59
C LYS A 333 18.68 -28.81 54.93
N ASN A 334 17.45 -29.30 54.92
CA ASN A 334 16.65 -29.55 56.14
C ASN A 334 16.52 -28.29 57.00
N SER A 335 16.28 -27.16 56.37
CA SER A 335 16.15 -25.87 57.09
C SER A 335 14.92 -25.86 57.99
N SER A 336 14.98 -25.07 59.06
CA SER A 336 13.81 -24.77 59.88
C SER A 336 12.92 -23.79 59.16
N VAL A 337 11.68 -24.14 58.87
CA VAL A 337 10.69 -23.30 58.14
C VAL A 337 9.48 -23.04 59.02
N ASN A 338 8.86 -21.89 58.79
CA ASN A 338 7.65 -21.51 59.51
C ASN A 338 6.43 -22.03 58.71
N TYR A 339 5.48 -22.63 59.38
CA TYR A 339 4.24 -23.09 58.80
C TYR A 339 3.02 -22.71 59.64
N LEU A 340 1.83 -22.80 59.06
CA LEU A 340 0.57 -22.58 59.78
C LEU A 340 0.03 -23.92 60.28
N ASP A 341 -0.11 -24.04 61.61
CA ASP A 341 -0.70 -25.22 62.25
C ASP A 341 -2.24 -25.22 62.12
N ALA A 342 -2.88 -26.31 62.52
CA ALA A 342 -4.35 -26.49 62.46
C ALA A 342 -5.13 -25.40 63.26
N SER A 343 -4.48 -24.66 64.14
CA SER A 343 -5.06 -23.54 64.85
C SER A 343 -4.90 -22.19 64.12
N GLY A 344 -4.19 -22.17 62.97
CA GLY A 344 -3.81 -20.96 62.23
C GLY A 344 -2.66 -20.18 62.87
N SER A 345 -1.95 -20.77 63.84
CA SER A 345 -0.79 -20.20 64.50
C SER A 345 0.51 -20.58 63.75
N THR A 346 1.47 -19.64 63.71
CA THR A 346 2.78 -19.93 63.11
C THR A 346 3.58 -20.83 64.02
N ALA A 347 3.93 -22.00 63.55
CA ALA A 347 4.84 -22.97 64.21
C ALA A 347 6.12 -23.13 63.34
N THR A 348 7.19 -23.67 63.91
CA THR A 348 8.47 -23.88 63.24
C THR A 348 8.81 -25.36 63.30
N GLU A 349 9.14 -25.98 62.17
CA GLU A 349 9.58 -27.36 62.08
C GLU A 349 10.60 -27.53 60.95
N ASN A 350 11.28 -28.66 60.88
CA ASN A 350 12.20 -28.98 59.81
C ASN A 350 11.48 -29.21 58.46
N ALA A 351 12.02 -28.67 57.40
CA ALA A 351 11.40 -28.74 56.05
C ALA A 351 11.10 -30.17 55.59
N ARG A 352 12.03 -31.12 55.82
CA ARG A 352 11.80 -32.55 55.44
C ARG A 352 10.67 -33.21 56.22
N LYS A 353 10.59 -32.93 57.52
CA LYS A 353 9.54 -33.48 58.36
C LYS A 353 8.15 -32.97 58.02
N LEU A 354 8.08 -31.74 57.55
CA LEU A 354 6.83 -31.16 57.08
C LEU A 354 6.38 -31.75 55.73
N VAL A 355 7.32 -31.96 54.82
CA VAL A 355 7.04 -32.52 53.48
C VAL A 355 6.78 -34.03 53.54
N ASN A 356 7.56 -34.76 54.35
CA ASN A 356 7.42 -36.18 54.52
C ASN A 356 7.44 -36.59 56.01
N PRO A 357 6.31 -36.51 56.67
CA PRO A 357 6.18 -36.77 58.10
C PRO A 357 6.60 -38.19 58.51
N ASP A 358 6.40 -39.19 57.62
CA ASP A 358 6.71 -40.59 57.91
C ASP A 358 8.17 -40.94 57.77
N ALA A 359 8.92 -40.23 56.92
CA ALA A 359 10.37 -40.42 56.70
C ALA A 359 11.27 -39.49 57.56
N SER A 360 10.71 -38.69 58.36
CA SER A 360 11.13 -37.68 59.32
C SER A 360 12.50 -36.99 59.14
N GLU A 361 13.58 -37.59 58.84
CA GLU A 361 14.90 -36.93 58.67
C GLU A 361 15.65 -37.39 57.41
N ASN A 362 15.09 -38.34 56.67
CA ASN A 362 15.75 -38.92 55.51
C ASN A 362 15.54 -38.09 54.25
N LEU A 363 16.59 -38.06 53.40
CA LEU A 363 16.55 -37.49 52.05
C LEU A 363 15.81 -38.37 51.03
N ASP A 364 14.90 -39.22 51.50
CA ASP A 364 14.15 -40.12 50.63
C ASP A 364 13.10 -39.31 49.86
N VAL A 365 13.56 -38.83 48.70
CA VAL A 365 12.75 -38.05 47.77
C VAL A 365 11.96 -38.95 46.83
N GLU A 366 12.20 -40.29 46.90
CA GLU A 366 11.38 -41.26 46.17
C GLU A 366 9.95 -41.25 46.71
N GLY A 367 9.04 -40.75 45.90
CA GLY A 367 7.62 -40.63 46.25
C GLY A 367 7.22 -39.25 46.77
N VAL A 368 8.11 -38.32 46.96
CA VAL A 368 7.75 -36.93 47.30
C VAL A 368 7.59 -36.13 46.01
N GLU A 369 6.38 -35.62 45.79
CA GLU A 369 6.04 -34.82 44.62
C GLU A 369 6.25 -33.36 44.93
N ALA A 370 7.18 -32.71 44.24
CA ALA A 370 7.19 -31.27 44.18
C ALA A 370 5.96 -30.81 43.40
N GLN A 371 5.10 -30.04 44.02
CA GLN A 371 3.81 -29.69 43.45
C GLN A 371 3.88 -28.53 42.46
N ARG A 372 4.93 -27.71 42.56
CA ARG A 372 5.08 -26.56 41.68
C ARG A 372 6.53 -26.35 41.30
N ILE A 373 6.74 -25.83 40.11
CA ILE A 373 8.04 -25.48 39.57
C ILE A 373 7.96 -24.12 38.87
N ALA A 374 8.95 -23.27 39.07
CA ALA A 374 9.08 -22.05 38.30
C ALA A 374 9.72 -22.33 36.94
N ILE A 375 9.03 -21.94 35.88
CA ILE A 375 9.57 -21.95 34.53
C ILE A 375 9.87 -20.51 34.15
N SER A 376 11.19 -20.23 33.98
CA SER A 376 11.65 -18.88 33.62
C SER A 376 11.22 -18.57 32.20
N GLY A 377 10.62 -17.39 32.01
CA GLY A 377 10.28 -16.83 30.69
C GLY A 377 9.09 -17.42 29.97
N ALA A 378 8.50 -18.51 30.46
CA ALA A 378 7.34 -19.08 29.85
C ALA A 378 6.07 -18.32 30.25
N LYS A 379 5.07 -18.35 29.38
CA LYS A 379 3.69 -17.93 29.67
C LYS A 379 2.80 -19.16 29.63
N MET A 380 1.74 -19.15 30.45
CA MET A 380 0.76 -20.24 30.45
C MET A 380 -0.30 -19.99 29.37
N LEU A 381 -0.54 -21.01 28.56
CA LEU A 381 -1.58 -21.05 27.54
C LEU A 381 -2.68 -22.01 28.02
N TYR A 382 -3.90 -21.51 28.12
CA TYR A 382 -5.04 -22.22 28.71
C TYR A 382 -6.09 -22.53 27.67
N TYR A 383 -6.57 -23.78 27.67
CA TYR A 383 -7.72 -24.24 26.87
C TYR A 383 -8.77 -24.88 27.75
N SER A 384 -10.03 -24.73 27.38
CA SER A 384 -11.13 -25.47 28.01
C SER A 384 -11.09 -26.95 27.62
N THR A 385 -10.86 -27.83 28.56
CA THR A 385 -10.87 -29.29 28.30
C THR A 385 -12.24 -29.82 27.84
N ALA A 386 -13.33 -29.11 28.19
CA ALA A 386 -14.68 -29.46 27.79
C ALA A 386 -15.04 -29.04 26.36
N THR A 387 -14.53 -27.91 25.89
CA THR A 387 -14.90 -27.31 24.60
C THR A 387 -13.77 -27.20 23.61
N GLY A 388 -12.52 -27.39 24.03
CA GLY A 388 -11.32 -27.20 23.22
C GLY A 388 -11.03 -25.72 22.84
N LYS A 389 -11.80 -24.78 23.36
CA LYS A 389 -11.62 -23.36 23.05
C LYS A 389 -10.52 -22.75 23.89
N PHE A 390 -9.86 -21.75 23.31
CA PHE A 390 -8.90 -20.91 24.00
C PHE A 390 -9.56 -20.19 25.19
N ASN A 391 -8.91 -20.22 26.33
CA ASN A 391 -9.35 -19.55 27.55
C ASN A 391 -8.50 -18.32 27.89
N GLY A 392 -7.21 -18.33 27.58
CA GLY A 392 -6.32 -17.22 27.85
C GLY A 392 -4.85 -17.61 27.81
N ILE A 393 -3.98 -16.60 27.76
CA ILE A 393 -2.54 -16.72 27.89
C ILE A 393 -2.01 -15.69 28.87
N GLY A 394 -0.99 -16.02 29.65
CA GLY A 394 -0.40 -15.08 30.61
C GLY A 394 0.40 -15.74 31.71
N ALA A 395 0.57 -15.04 32.81
CA ALA A 395 1.10 -15.60 34.04
C ALA A 395 0.04 -16.44 34.75
N THR A 396 0.46 -17.30 35.67
CA THR A 396 -0.46 -18.12 36.48
C THR A 396 -1.51 -17.24 37.17
N GLY A 397 -2.79 -17.52 36.91
CA GLY A 397 -3.92 -16.78 37.47
C GLY A 397 -4.32 -15.49 36.72
N VAL A 398 -3.59 -15.10 35.67
CA VAL A 398 -3.92 -13.97 34.80
C VAL A 398 -4.06 -14.50 33.38
N GLN A 399 -5.25 -14.32 32.79
CA GLN A 399 -5.57 -14.83 31.45
C GLN A 399 -5.95 -13.66 30.55
N ASN A 400 -5.13 -13.42 29.53
CA ASN A 400 -5.34 -12.41 28.49
C ASN A 400 -5.55 -13.10 27.13
N SER A 401 -6.04 -12.38 26.14
CA SER A 401 -6.08 -12.87 24.75
C SER A 401 -4.70 -12.84 24.07
N SER A 402 -3.85 -11.93 24.49
CA SER A 402 -2.53 -11.67 23.90
C SER A 402 -1.44 -11.51 24.95
N ILE A 403 -0.21 -11.69 24.53
CA ILE A 403 1.00 -11.35 25.29
C ILE A 403 1.80 -10.29 24.54
N VAL A 404 2.49 -9.44 25.28
CA VAL A 404 3.42 -8.47 24.72
C VAL A 404 4.84 -9.01 24.81
N LEU A 405 5.52 -9.05 23.67
CA LEU A 405 6.94 -9.33 23.58
C LEU A 405 7.68 -7.99 23.65
N ALA A 406 8.34 -7.71 24.75
CA ALA A 406 9.05 -6.45 24.97
C ALA A 406 10.40 -6.42 24.23
N LEU A 407 10.37 -6.50 22.91
CA LEU A 407 11.58 -6.58 22.07
C LEU A 407 12.38 -5.28 22.08
N SER A 408 11.75 -4.15 22.35
CA SER A 408 12.42 -2.84 22.50
C SER A 408 13.49 -2.83 23.60
N THR A 409 13.41 -3.79 24.54
CA THR A 409 14.44 -3.95 25.60
C THR A 409 15.73 -4.61 25.10
N LEU A 410 15.69 -5.34 23.98
CA LEU A 410 16.85 -5.99 23.35
C LEU A 410 17.60 -5.04 22.43
N ASP A 411 16.85 -4.35 21.56
CA ASP A 411 17.39 -3.38 20.60
C ASP A 411 16.40 -2.22 20.43
N PRO A 412 16.87 -0.96 20.47
CA PRO A 412 16.01 0.23 20.24
C PRO A 412 15.32 0.27 18.86
N ASN A 413 15.85 -0.49 17.89
CA ASN A 413 15.26 -0.61 16.56
C ASN A 413 14.04 -1.52 16.52
N PHE A 414 13.86 -2.37 17.52
CA PHE A 414 12.66 -3.19 17.64
C PHE A 414 11.50 -2.40 18.25
N GLU A 415 10.29 -2.80 17.90
CA GLU A 415 9.06 -2.42 18.58
C GLU A 415 8.52 -3.62 19.38
N ASP A 416 7.75 -3.33 20.40
CA ASP A 416 7.07 -4.36 21.18
C ASP A 416 5.94 -4.97 20.37
N ILE A 417 5.89 -6.31 20.31
CA ILE A 417 4.89 -7.05 19.51
C ILE A 417 3.83 -7.62 20.43
N SER A 418 2.56 -7.26 20.19
CA SER A 418 1.42 -7.91 20.82
C SER A 418 1.04 -9.16 20.02
N VAL A 419 1.19 -10.34 20.62
CA VAL A 419 0.90 -11.64 19.99
C VAL A 419 -0.45 -12.16 20.51
N ASP A 420 -1.44 -12.27 19.63
CA ASP A 420 -2.79 -12.72 19.94
C ASP A 420 -2.94 -14.23 19.68
N PHE A 421 -3.40 -14.97 20.71
CA PHE A 421 -3.66 -16.40 20.66
C PHE A 421 -5.16 -16.76 20.61
N SER A 422 -6.04 -15.78 20.60
CA SER A 422 -7.49 -15.95 20.76
C SER A 422 -8.14 -16.88 19.74
N THR A 423 -7.55 -17.03 18.58
CA THR A 423 -8.07 -17.88 17.48
C THR A 423 -7.57 -19.31 17.51
N THR A 424 -6.71 -19.66 18.46
CA THR A 424 -6.20 -21.01 18.60
C THR A 424 -7.22 -21.93 19.29
N THR A 425 -7.16 -23.21 18.97
CA THR A 425 -8.07 -24.22 19.55
C THR A 425 -7.30 -25.47 19.92
N MET A 426 -7.84 -26.25 20.91
CA MET A 426 -7.29 -27.53 21.31
C MET A 426 -8.25 -28.66 20.88
N PHE A 427 -7.97 -29.29 19.75
CA PHE A 427 -8.76 -30.39 19.21
C PHE A 427 -7.86 -31.54 18.78
N ASN A 428 -8.46 -32.74 18.68
CA ASN A 428 -7.80 -33.91 18.10
C ASN A 428 -7.54 -33.65 16.59
N ASN A 429 -6.28 -33.64 16.22
CA ASN A 429 -5.82 -33.49 14.84
C ASN A 429 -4.84 -34.62 14.48
N SER A 430 -5.19 -35.87 14.90
CA SER A 430 -4.38 -37.07 14.63
C SER A 430 -2.97 -37.03 15.22
N GLY A 431 -2.80 -36.38 16.36
CA GLY A 431 -1.52 -36.27 17.05
C GLY A 431 -0.57 -35.22 16.45
N VAL A 432 -1.06 -34.27 15.65
CA VAL A 432 -0.23 -33.24 15.01
C VAL A 432 -0.80 -31.84 15.32
N SER A 433 -0.02 -31.02 15.97
CA SER A 433 -0.36 -29.60 16.18
C SER A 433 0.02 -28.77 14.96
N THR A 434 -0.89 -27.86 14.55
CA THR A 434 -0.74 -27.01 13.35
C THR A 434 -0.62 -25.52 13.67
N MET A 435 -0.23 -25.19 14.91
CA MET A 435 -0.09 -23.80 15.33
C MET A 435 0.96 -23.06 14.50
N THR A 436 0.58 -21.91 13.98
CA THR A 436 1.43 -21.00 13.22
C THR A 436 1.23 -19.56 13.67
N ALA A 437 2.32 -18.80 13.72
CA ALA A 437 2.26 -17.37 13.97
C ALA A 437 2.46 -16.60 12.66
N ALA A 438 1.72 -15.51 12.50
CA ALA A 438 1.86 -14.59 11.39
C ALA A 438 1.93 -13.16 11.92
N SER A 439 2.75 -12.31 11.29
CA SER A 439 2.80 -10.88 11.60
C SER A 439 1.50 -10.18 11.19
N GLY A 440 1.07 -9.20 12.00
CA GLY A 440 -0.18 -8.46 11.85
C GLY A 440 -1.35 -9.07 12.60
N ASP A 441 -2.38 -8.26 12.79
CA ASP A 441 -3.68 -8.72 13.28
C ASP A 441 -4.51 -9.37 12.14
N HIS A 442 -5.78 -9.69 12.39
CA HIS A 442 -6.67 -10.31 11.40
C HIS A 442 -6.90 -9.44 10.15
N GLU A 443 -6.69 -8.13 10.25
CA GLU A 443 -6.76 -7.18 9.14
C GLU A 443 -5.38 -6.87 8.56
N LYS A 444 -4.32 -7.55 9.02
CA LYS A 444 -2.91 -7.34 8.69
C LYS A 444 -2.35 -5.98 9.13
N LEU A 445 -3.03 -5.30 10.05
CA LEU A 445 -2.52 -4.08 10.64
C LEU A 445 -1.38 -4.42 11.60
N GLY A 446 -0.31 -3.59 11.61
CA GLY A 446 0.86 -3.82 12.45
C GLY A 446 1.72 -5.03 12.04
N ALA A 447 1.58 -5.54 10.83
CA ALA A 447 2.37 -6.66 10.31
C ALA A 447 3.85 -6.31 10.13
N GLY A 448 4.17 -5.02 10.03
CA GLY A 448 5.50 -4.57 9.64
C GLY A 448 5.79 -4.84 8.17
N ARG A 449 6.84 -4.24 7.65
CA ARG A 449 7.27 -4.40 6.26
C ARG A 449 8.72 -3.99 6.05
N LYS A 450 9.36 -4.61 5.07
CA LYS A 450 10.68 -4.21 4.60
C LYS A 450 10.63 -2.89 3.82
N LEU A 451 11.79 -2.26 3.64
CA LEU A 451 11.94 -1.17 2.66
C LEU A 451 11.40 -1.62 1.30
N GLY A 452 10.47 -0.85 0.73
CA GLY A 452 9.91 -1.10 -0.59
C GLY A 452 10.64 -0.32 -1.66
N ASN A 453 10.98 -0.95 -2.80
CA ASN A 453 11.45 -0.28 -3.99
C ASN A 453 10.31 -0.16 -5.00
N MET A 454 10.24 0.98 -5.70
CA MET A 454 9.21 1.20 -6.71
C MET A 454 9.32 0.14 -7.82
N SER A 455 8.24 -0.60 -8.04
CA SER A 455 8.14 -1.64 -9.07
C SER A 455 7.39 -1.18 -10.31
N GLY A 456 6.52 -0.16 -10.20
CA GLY A 456 5.75 0.38 -11.31
C GLY A 456 4.87 1.55 -10.92
N ILE A 457 4.31 2.22 -11.95
CA ILE A 457 3.38 3.33 -11.82
C ILE A 457 2.10 2.98 -12.54
N THR A 458 0.95 3.31 -11.95
CA THR A 458 -0.37 3.16 -12.54
C THR A 458 -1.12 4.48 -12.46
N ILE A 459 -1.81 4.83 -13.55
CA ILE A 459 -2.64 6.04 -13.61
C ILE A 459 -4.09 5.59 -13.73
N GLN A 460 -4.93 6.07 -12.85
CA GLN A 460 -6.36 5.73 -12.81
C GLN A 460 -7.17 6.61 -13.75
N GLN A 461 -8.45 6.25 -13.95
CA GLN A 461 -9.37 6.97 -14.86
C GLN A 461 -9.68 8.40 -14.41
N ASP A 462 -9.53 8.70 -13.13
CA ASP A 462 -9.68 10.04 -12.54
C ASP A 462 -8.39 10.88 -12.61
N GLY A 463 -7.32 10.34 -13.18
CA GLY A 463 -6.02 10.99 -13.30
C GLY A 463 -5.13 10.84 -12.08
N ARG A 464 -5.52 10.08 -11.05
CA ARG A 464 -4.67 9.78 -9.89
C ARG A 464 -3.55 8.84 -10.27
N ILE A 465 -2.34 9.16 -9.82
CA ILE A 465 -1.12 8.42 -10.11
C ILE A 465 -0.69 7.67 -8.86
N TYR A 466 -0.58 6.35 -8.95
CA TYR A 466 -0.13 5.50 -7.87
C TYR A 466 1.19 4.82 -8.22
N ALA A 467 2.12 4.83 -7.28
CA ALA A 467 3.29 3.97 -7.31
C ALA A 467 2.97 2.64 -6.63
N SER A 468 3.44 1.55 -7.19
CA SER A 468 3.43 0.22 -6.59
C SER A 468 4.85 -0.15 -6.18
N TYR A 469 4.99 -0.80 -5.00
CA TYR A 469 6.28 -1.18 -4.44
C TYR A 469 6.40 -2.70 -4.29
N ASP A 470 7.62 -3.21 -4.27
CA ASP A 470 7.92 -4.65 -4.15
C ASP A 470 7.59 -5.25 -2.77
N ASN A 471 7.27 -4.40 -1.79
CA ASN A 471 6.74 -4.79 -0.48
C ASN A 471 5.21 -4.92 -0.45
N GLY A 472 4.53 -4.79 -1.61
CA GLY A 472 3.07 -4.89 -1.75
C GLY A 472 2.30 -3.63 -1.41
N MET A 473 2.99 -2.53 -1.10
CA MET A 473 2.36 -1.24 -0.80
C MET A 473 2.13 -0.43 -2.06
N SER A 474 1.17 0.48 -2.00
CA SER A 474 0.91 1.49 -3.01
C SER A 474 0.85 2.87 -2.37
N ARG A 475 1.38 3.88 -3.06
CA ARG A 475 1.39 5.28 -2.60
C ARG A 475 0.79 6.17 -3.68
N LEU A 476 -0.09 7.07 -3.29
CA LEU A 476 -0.60 8.13 -4.17
C LEU A 476 0.49 9.18 -4.36
N LEU A 477 0.86 9.47 -5.61
CA LEU A 477 1.92 10.41 -5.95
C LEU A 477 1.39 11.79 -6.33
N GLY A 478 0.18 11.85 -6.86
CA GLY A 478 -0.48 13.07 -7.32
C GLY A 478 -1.64 12.76 -8.25
N GLN A 479 -2.22 13.82 -8.81
CA GLN A 479 -3.32 13.73 -9.77
C GLN A 479 -3.09 14.70 -10.92
N ILE A 480 -3.28 14.25 -12.15
CA ILE A 480 -3.23 15.10 -13.34
C ILE A 480 -4.43 16.04 -13.32
N ALA A 481 -4.16 17.36 -13.34
CA ALA A 481 -5.21 18.36 -13.44
C ALA A 481 -5.64 18.54 -14.91
N ALA A 482 -6.93 18.74 -15.10
CA ALA A 482 -7.50 19.07 -16.40
C ALA A 482 -7.98 20.52 -16.43
N ALA A 483 -8.05 21.11 -17.61
CA ALA A 483 -8.66 22.41 -17.83
C ALA A 483 -9.88 22.29 -18.72
N THR A 484 -10.94 23.00 -18.39
CA THR A 484 -12.15 23.12 -19.21
C THR A 484 -12.41 24.59 -19.55
N PHE A 485 -12.90 24.84 -20.74
CA PHE A 485 -13.16 26.19 -21.24
C PHE A 485 -14.62 26.33 -21.65
N ALA A 486 -15.22 27.47 -21.32
CA ALA A 486 -16.59 27.77 -21.73
C ALA A 486 -16.74 27.81 -23.26
N ASN A 487 -15.69 28.22 -23.97
CA ASN A 487 -15.61 28.19 -25.44
C ASN A 487 -14.25 27.65 -25.88
N ALA A 488 -14.14 26.33 -25.98
CA ALA A 488 -12.90 25.68 -26.42
C ALA A 488 -12.47 26.08 -27.84
N SER A 489 -13.43 26.38 -28.74
CA SER A 489 -13.13 26.86 -30.10
C SER A 489 -12.47 28.24 -30.15
N GLY A 490 -12.52 28.99 -29.06
CA GLY A 490 -11.86 30.28 -28.90
C GLY A 490 -10.36 30.19 -28.53
N LEU A 491 -9.85 29.00 -28.21
CA LEU A 491 -8.44 28.80 -27.91
C LEU A 491 -7.54 29.10 -29.11
N MET A 492 -6.38 29.71 -28.88
CA MET A 492 -5.38 30.01 -29.92
C MET A 492 -4.43 28.81 -30.06
N LYS A 493 -4.13 28.39 -31.29
CA LYS A 493 -3.13 27.37 -31.60
C LYS A 493 -1.74 27.99 -31.58
N GLU A 494 -0.81 27.44 -30.79
CA GLU A 494 0.60 27.91 -30.68
C GLU A 494 1.58 27.01 -31.48
N GLY A 495 1.11 25.93 -32.07
CA GLY A 495 1.95 24.87 -32.66
C GLY A 495 2.09 23.68 -31.72
N ASP A 496 2.73 22.59 -32.18
CA ASP A 496 2.99 21.35 -31.40
C ASP A 496 1.76 20.80 -30.65
N ASN A 497 0.55 20.95 -31.22
CA ASN A 497 -0.72 20.62 -30.61
C ASN A 497 -1.02 21.35 -29.30
N LEU A 498 -0.37 22.49 -29.08
CA LEU A 498 -0.60 23.35 -27.93
C LEU A 498 -1.65 24.43 -28.23
N TYR A 499 -2.39 24.78 -27.21
CA TYR A 499 -3.38 25.85 -27.22
C TYR A 499 -3.08 26.81 -26.08
N SER A 500 -3.30 28.09 -26.30
CA SER A 500 -3.29 29.13 -25.28
C SER A 500 -4.67 29.72 -25.07
N ALA A 501 -4.94 30.19 -23.85
CA ALA A 501 -6.20 30.85 -23.55
C ALA A 501 -6.28 32.19 -24.28
N SER A 502 -7.46 32.54 -24.78
CA SER A 502 -7.76 33.81 -25.41
C SER A 502 -8.86 34.54 -24.64
N GLN A 503 -9.06 35.82 -24.96
CA GLN A 503 -10.15 36.61 -24.37
C GLN A 503 -11.57 36.01 -24.61
N ASN A 504 -11.71 35.17 -25.63
CA ASN A 504 -12.99 34.55 -25.99
C ASN A 504 -13.13 33.08 -25.58
N SER A 505 -12.07 32.45 -25.09
CA SER A 505 -12.12 31.08 -24.56
C SER A 505 -12.53 31.02 -23.10
N GLY A 506 -12.33 32.07 -22.35
CA GLY A 506 -12.28 32.11 -20.89
C GLY A 506 -10.86 31.99 -20.39
N GLU A 507 -10.61 32.51 -19.20
CA GLU A 507 -9.29 32.43 -18.54
C GLU A 507 -9.15 31.13 -17.74
N PHE A 508 -7.94 30.63 -17.62
CA PHE A 508 -7.60 29.53 -16.73
C PHE A 508 -7.32 30.06 -15.34
N ASP A 509 -7.97 29.55 -14.32
CA ASP A 509 -7.89 30.01 -12.92
C ASP A 509 -6.60 29.60 -12.20
N GLY A 510 -5.75 28.77 -12.84
CA GLY A 510 -4.52 28.23 -12.24
C GLY A 510 -4.73 27.06 -11.29
N ILE A 511 -5.98 26.63 -11.06
CA ILE A 511 -6.30 25.50 -10.17
C ILE A 511 -6.62 24.25 -11.02
N GLY A 512 -7.42 24.40 -12.07
CA GLY A 512 -7.89 23.31 -12.89
C GLY A 512 -9.08 22.56 -12.28
N VAL A 513 -9.49 21.51 -12.95
CA VAL A 513 -10.63 20.67 -12.55
C VAL A 513 -10.28 19.19 -12.66
N GLU A 514 -10.95 18.35 -11.88
CA GLU A 514 -10.89 16.91 -12.10
C GLU A 514 -11.58 16.54 -13.43
N VAL A 515 -10.96 15.64 -14.18
CA VAL A 515 -11.50 15.19 -15.46
C VAL A 515 -12.91 14.61 -15.33
N THR A 516 -13.20 13.98 -14.21
CA THR A 516 -14.51 13.37 -13.90
C THR A 516 -15.63 14.37 -13.67
N THR A 517 -15.33 15.60 -13.29
CA THR A 517 -16.33 16.66 -13.05
C THR A 517 -17.18 16.96 -14.29
N GLY A 518 -16.57 16.86 -15.50
CA GLY A 518 -17.27 17.00 -16.79
C GLY A 518 -17.77 15.68 -17.39
N GLY A 519 -17.79 14.57 -16.64
CA GLY A 519 -18.12 13.24 -17.14
C GLY A 519 -17.06 12.62 -18.06
N GLY A 520 -15.86 13.23 -18.13
CA GLY A 520 -14.72 12.69 -18.82
C GLY A 520 -13.97 11.65 -17.99
N TYR A 521 -13.04 10.96 -18.61
CA TYR A 521 -12.11 10.03 -17.94
C TYR A 521 -10.80 9.92 -18.73
N MET A 522 -9.75 9.48 -18.06
CA MET A 522 -8.45 9.21 -18.66
C MET A 522 -8.30 7.71 -18.95
N THR A 523 -7.68 7.38 -20.07
CA THR A 523 -7.34 6.00 -20.43
C THR A 523 -5.86 5.93 -20.74
N THR A 524 -5.15 5.05 -20.05
CA THR A 524 -3.71 4.83 -20.24
C THR A 524 -3.42 3.79 -21.34
N GLY A 525 -2.24 3.85 -21.92
CA GLY A 525 -1.83 2.97 -23.02
C GLY A 525 -2.50 3.30 -24.35
N VAL A 526 -3.10 4.48 -24.47
CA VAL A 526 -3.89 4.90 -25.63
C VAL A 526 -3.66 6.38 -25.91
N LEU A 527 -3.50 6.74 -27.20
CA LEU A 527 -3.46 8.13 -27.66
C LEU A 527 -4.73 8.48 -28.45
N GLU A 528 -5.06 9.76 -28.50
CA GLU A 528 -6.10 10.28 -29.37
C GLU A 528 -5.52 10.53 -30.77
N MET A 529 -6.09 9.95 -31.81
CA MET A 529 -5.74 10.22 -33.20
C MET A 529 -6.33 11.55 -33.67
N SER A 530 -5.86 12.03 -34.82
CA SER A 530 -6.52 13.11 -35.55
C SER A 530 -8.00 12.80 -35.81
N ASN A 531 -8.87 13.80 -35.74
CA ASN A 531 -10.28 13.67 -36.11
C ASN A 531 -10.56 13.98 -37.58
N VAL A 532 -9.52 14.00 -38.44
CA VAL A 532 -9.61 14.24 -39.88
C VAL A 532 -10.15 13.01 -40.60
N ASP A 533 -11.22 13.17 -41.36
CA ASP A 533 -11.71 12.19 -42.31
C ASP A 533 -11.13 12.44 -43.72
N LEU A 534 -10.16 11.62 -44.11
CA LEU A 534 -9.50 11.75 -45.42
C LEU A 534 -10.49 11.70 -46.58
N SER A 535 -11.54 10.88 -46.51
CA SER A 535 -12.50 10.72 -47.62
C SER A 535 -13.31 12.00 -47.78
N ALA A 536 -13.74 12.61 -46.68
CA ALA A 536 -14.43 13.90 -46.66
C ALA A 536 -13.52 15.03 -47.18
N GLU A 537 -12.28 15.10 -46.72
CA GLU A 537 -11.32 16.13 -47.11
C GLU A 537 -10.96 16.04 -48.61
N PHE A 538 -10.73 14.84 -49.15
CA PHE A 538 -10.52 14.69 -50.59
C PHE A 538 -11.74 15.08 -51.44
N THR A 539 -12.94 14.77 -50.98
CA THR A 539 -14.15 15.17 -51.66
C THR A 539 -14.30 16.70 -51.64
N GLU A 540 -14.04 17.34 -50.48
CA GLU A 540 -14.01 18.78 -50.37
C GLU A 540 -12.92 19.45 -51.21
N MET A 541 -11.73 18.83 -51.30
CA MET A 541 -10.66 19.31 -52.17
C MET A 541 -11.08 19.33 -53.64
N ILE A 542 -11.67 18.23 -54.12
CA ILE A 542 -12.15 18.14 -55.52
C ILE A 542 -13.20 19.21 -55.81
N THR A 543 -14.19 19.38 -54.92
CA THR A 543 -15.25 20.37 -55.11
C THR A 543 -14.71 21.80 -55.06
N THR A 544 -13.78 22.08 -54.15
CA THR A 544 -13.11 23.37 -54.00
C THR A 544 -12.25 23.71 -55.22
N GLN A 545 -11.49 22.71 -55.72
CA GLN A 545 -10.68 22.82 -56.96
C GLN A 545 -11.59 23.14 -58.19
N ARG A 546 -12.73 22.48 -58.27
CA ARG A 546 -13.69 22.75 -59.38
C ARG A 546 -14.29 24.15 -59.24
N GLY A 547 -14.61 24.59 -58.00
CA GLY A 547 -15.07 25.95 -57.71
C GLY A 547 -14.02 27.02 -58.09
N PHE A 548 -12.76 26.76 -57.78
CA PHE A 548 -11.60 27.61 -58.17
C PHE A 548 -11.49 27.71 -59.68
N GLN A 549 -11.55 26.61 -60.42
CA GLN A 549 -11.51 26.55 -61.88
C GLN A 549 -12.67 27.31 -62.50
N ALA A 550 -13.89 27.19 -61.96
CA ALA A 550 -15.07 27.90 -62.42
C ALA A 550 -14.92 29.41 -62.27
N ASN A 551 -14.48 29.89 -61.10
CA ASN A 551 -14.22 31.30 -60.88
C ASN A 551 -13.09 31.85 -61.75
N SER A 552 -12.02 31.10 -62.05
CA SER A 552 -10.96 31.45 -62.98
C SER A 552 -11.54 31.62 -64.41
N ARG A 553 -12.43 30.72 -64.85
CA ARG A 553 -13.06 30.83 -66.17
C ARG A 553 -13.95 32.07 -66.29
N ILE A 554 -14.63 32.50 -65.21
CA ILE A 554 -15.41 33.76 -65.21
C ILE A 554 -14.52 34.95 -65.51
N ILE A 555 -13.29 34.97 -64.96
CA ILE A 555 -12.31 36.04 -65.20
C ILE A 555 -11.85 36.02 -66.65
N THR A 556 -11.43 34.87 -67.18
CA THR A 556 -10.95 34.76 -68.57
C THR A 556 -12.03 35.10 -69.59
N VAL A 557 -13.32 34.64 -69.38
CA VAL A 557 -14.42 35.00 -70.25
C VAL A 557 -14.76 36.49 -70.14
N SER A 558 -14.69 37.06 -68.94
CA SER A 558 -14.89 38.51 -68.77
C SER A 558 -13.83 39.36 -69.45
N ASP A 559 -12.56 38.87 -69.46
CA ASP A 559 -11.43 39.48 -70.11
C ASP A 559 -11.59 39.49 -71.64
N THR A 560 -11.90 38.31 -72.24
CA THR A 560 -12.19 38.21 -73.69
C THR A 560 -13.36 39.10 -74.12
N LEU A 561 -14.45 39.20 -73.31
CA LEU A 561 -15.55 40.11 -73.58
C LEU A 561 -15.14 41.60 -73.48
N LEU A 562 -14.22 41.95 -72.61
CA LEU A 562 -13.66 43.30 -72.54
C LEU A 562 -12.77 43.62 -73.76
N GLU A 563 -11.97 42.65 -74.18
CA GLU A 563 -11.15 42.77 -75.37
C GLU A 563 -12.00 42.98 -76.62
N GLU A 564 -13.04 42.18 -76.80
CA GLU A 564 -14.00 42.35 -77.89
C GLU A 564 -14.70 43.73 -77.85
N LEU A 565 -15.10 44.21 -76.66
CA LEU A 565 -15.69 45.54 -76.49
C LEU A 565 -14.70 46.67 -76.88
N VAL A 566 -13.44 46.51 -76.57
CA VAL A 566 -12.38 47.46 -76.97
C VAL A 566 -12.18 47.44 -78.46
N ASN A 567 -12.21 46.25 -79.06
CA ASN A 567 -12.10 46.05 -80.52
C ASN A 567 -13.30 46.62 -81.28
N LEU A 568 -14.53 46.51 -80.71
CA LEU A 568 -15.76 47.11 -81.29
C LEU A 568 -15.72 48.66 -81.29
N LYS A 569 -14.89 49.28 -80.51
CA LYS A 569 -14.74 50.75 -80.42
C LYS A 569 -13.71 51.30 -81.44
N ARG A 570 -13.02 50.48 -82.15
CA ARG A 570 -12.18 50.81 -83.32
C ARG A 570 -13.03 50.67 -84.58
#